data_9ba6dc1a04c7fb088c903bb656c10414
#
_entry.id   9ba6dc1a04c7fb088c903bb656c10414
#
_cell.length_a   1.000
_cell.length_b   1.000
_cell.length_c   1.000
_cell.angle_alpha   90.00
_cell.angle_beta   90.00
_cell.angle_gamma   90.00
#
_symmetry.space_group_name_H-M   'P 1'
#
loop_
_entity.id
_entity.type
_entity.pdbx_description
1 polymer ?
#
loop_
_entity_poly.entity_id
_entity_poly.type
_entity_poly.pdbx_seq_one_letter_code
_entity_poly.pdbx_strand_id
1 'polypeptide(L)'
;MRTSQILRRASIAQTCADAMIGAVAGLALYSSFPPLGWWWMSIPALALFISRIDEARAPRAIGVTLSFGMSMWLPLIDWIPMAVGTRAAWFVLAFVQTLFLCAWVVFVRWTSLWRAARSPLAQALLYAISWAGVDAARSRWPWSGFPWGSVALPQVDSPLGHLAPVGGTSLVAAAVVFIAVLLRRSCAGRDGAVAPEHRFSRPLLALSACVLVVAPAAIPLSNEAEAGTVRVGVVQGDIALPGAQAYSHPGEVTGNNLRASRALAADPALVDKPIDVALWGEGSVDR
;
A
#
# COMPACT_ATOMS: atom_id res chain seq x y z
N MET A 1 6.01 -45.72 -10.57
CA MET A 1 6.59 -44.94 -9.45
C MET A 1 7.46 -43.77 -9.88
N ARG A 2 8.38 -43.86 -10.85
CA ARG A 2 9.25 -42.72 -11.30
C ARG A 2 8.48 -41.53 -11.87
N THR A 3 7.46 -41.75 -12.71
CA THR A 3 6.70 -40.69 -13.35
C THR A 3 5.90 -39.82 -12.36
N SER A 4 5.30 -40.45 -11.35
CA SER A 4 4.56 -39.70 -10.29
C SER A 4 5.49 -38.86 -9.42
N GLN A 5 6.72 -39.31 -9.18
CA GLN A 5 7.73 -38.56 -8.45
C GLN A 5 8.24 -37.34 -9.26
N ILE A 6 8.41 -37.50 -10.57
CA ILE A 6 8.82 -36.39 -11.46
C ILE A 6 7.73 -35.32 -11.51
N LEU A 7 6.47 -35.70 -11.70
CA LEU A 7 5.34 -34.77 -11.73
C LEU A 7 5.17 -34.02 -10.38
N ARG A 8 5.37 -34.73 -9.27
CA ARG A 8 5.31 -34.12 -7.93
C ARG A 8 6.45 -33.12 -7.70
N ARG A 9 7.67 -33.44 -8.14
CA ARG A 9 8.83 -32.53 -8.05
C ARG A 9 8.63 -31.29 -8.91
N ALA A 10 8.13 -31.43 -10.12
CA ALA A 10 7.80 -30.30 -11.00
C ALA A 10 6.72 -29.39 -10.40
N SER A 11 5.71 -29.97 -9.77
CA SER A 11 4.65 -29.21 -9.08
C SER A 11 5.18 -28.42 -7.87
N ILE A 12 6.09 -29.02 -7.08
CA ILE A 12 6.71 -28.34 -5.92
C ILE A 12 7.62 -27.20 -6.40
N ALA A 13 8.48 -27.45 -7.39
CA ALA A 13 9.37 -26.44 -7.95
C ALA A 13 8.58 -25.23 -8.48
N GLN A 14 7.47 -25.47 -9.16
CA GLN A 14 6.60 -24.41 -9.66
C GLN A 14 5.93 -23.64 -8.51
N THR A 15 5.49 -24.31 -7.45
CA THR A 15 4.91 -23.65 -6.29
C THR A 15 5.92 -22.75 -5.57
N CYS A 16 7.18 -23.24 -5.43
CA CYS A 16 8.25 -22.41 -4.85
C CYS A 16 8.59 -21.22 -5.72
N ALA A 17 8.64 -21.39 -7.06
CA ALA A 17 8.88 -20.29 -7.98
C ALA A 17 7.76 -19.23 -7.93
N ASP A 18 6.50 -19.67 -7.91
CA ASP A 18 5.34 -18.78 -7.80
C ASP A 18 5.38 -17.99 -6.47
N ALA A 19 5.70 -18.65 -5.35
CA ALA A 19 5.84 -18.01 -4.05
C ALA A 19 7.01 -17.00 -4.03
N MET A 20 8.14 -17.34 -4.65
CA MET A 20 9.29 -16.45 -4.76
C MET A 20 8.97 -15.20 -5.57
N ILE A 21 8.24 -15.34 -6.70
CA ILE A 21 7.77 -14.21 -7.49
C ILE A 21 6.80 -13.35 -6.68
N GLY A 22 5.90 -13.97 -5.91
CA GLY A 22 5.04 -13.26 -4.97
C GLY A 22 5.83 -12.44 -3.96
N ALA A 23 6.86 -13.02 -3.34
CA ALA A 23 7.71 -12.32 -2.38
C ALA A 23 8.47 -11.15 -3.03
N VAL A 24 9.03 -11.34 -4.23
CA VAL A 24 9.70 -10.25 -4.98
C VAL A 24 8.72 -9.12 -5.30
N ALA A 25 7.50 -9.45 -5.73
CA ALA A 25 6.48 -8.45 -6.00
C ALA A 25 6.08 -7.68 -4.72
N GLY A 26 6.00 -8.37 -3.57
CA GLY A 26 5.71 -7.74 -2.28
C GLY A 26 6.81 -6.79 -1.82
N LEU A 27 8.08 -7.19 -1.93
CA LEU A 27 9.23 -6.31 -1.65
C LEU A 27 9.30 -5.13 -2.62
N ALA A 28 8.97 -5.36 -3.90
CA ALA A 28 8.89 -4.29 -4.88
C ALA A 28 7.78 -3.28 -4.53
N LEU A 29 6.62 -3.76 -4.03
CA LEU A 29 5.58 -2.85 -3.55
C LEU A 29 6.03 -2.11 -2.28
N TYR A 30 6.70 -2.79 -1.35
CA TYR A 30 7.28 -2.15 -0.16
C TYR A 30 8.22 -1.00 -0.55
N SER A 31 9.04 -1.16 -1.60
CA SER A 31 9.97 -0.11 -2.03
C SER A 31 9.29 1.18 -2.51
N SER A 32 7.97 1.14 -2.78
CA SER A 32 7.21 2.35 -3.09
C SER A 32 6.97 3.23 -1.86
N PHE A 33 7.05 2.67 -0.65
CA PHE A 33 6.89 3.41 0.60
C PHE A 33 8.21 3.99 1.11
N PRO A 34 8.16 4.98 2.03
CA PRO A 34 9.35 5.42 2.76
C PRO A 34 10.07 4.24 3.47
N PRO A 35 11.40 4.27 3.58
CA PRO A 35 12.29 5.38 3.23
C PRO A 35 12.69 5.46 1.75
N LEU A 36 12.40 4.42 0.91
CA LEU A 36 12.83 4.40 -0.49
C LEU A 36 11.98 5.35 -1.36
N GLY A 37 10.66 5.39 -1.17
CA GLY A 37 9.78 6.34 -1.84
C GLY A 37 9.68 6.16 -3.37
N TRP A 38 9.97 4.97 -3.91
CA TRP A 38 9.90 4.69 -5.35
C TRP A 38 8.44 4.48 -5.77
N TRP A 39 7.63 5.52 -5.68
CA TRP A 39 6.18 5.48 -5.91
C TRP A 39 5.77 4.73 -7.19
N TRP A 40 6.55 4.87 -8.27
CA TRP A 40 6.32 4.23 -9.57
C TRP A 40 6.42 2.69 -9.49
N MET A 41 7.13 2.14 -8.52
CA MET A 41 7.30 0.70 -8.34
C MET A 41 5.99 0.00 -7.94
N SER A 42 5.03 0.72 -7.37
CA SER A 42 3.71 0.18 -7.01
C SER A 42 2.97 -0.44 -8.21
N ILE A 43 3.09 0.17 -9.39
CA ILE A 43 2.41 -0.27 -10.61
C ILE A 43 2.99 -1.60 -11.14
N PRO A 44 4.30 -1.74 -11.44
CA PRO A 44 4.86 -3.01 -11.91
C PRO A 44 4.82 -4.11 -10.84
N ALA A 45 4.95 -3.78 -9.56
CA ALA A 45 4.82 -4.75 -8.46
C ALA A 45 3.42 -5.38 -8.44
N LEU A 46 2.37 -4.56 -8.50
CA LEU A 46 0.99 -5.04 -8.58
C LEU A 46 0.70 -5.76 -9.89
N ALA A 47 1.24 -5.30 -11.03
CA ALA A 47 1.09 -5.98 -12.31
C ALA A 47 1.68 -7.39 -12.27
N LEU A 48 2.86 -7.56 -11.65
CA LEU A 48 3.50 -8.86 -11.46
C LEU A 48 2.69 -9.76 -10.51
N PHE A 49 2.23 -9.23 -9.39
CA PHE A 49 1.38 -9.95 -8.44
C PHE A 49 0.08 -10.43 -9.12
N ILE A 50 -0.65 -9.54 -9.79
CA ILE A 50 -1.89 -9.85 -10.51
C ILE A 50 -1.64 -10.90 -11.60
N SER A 51 -0.54 -10.82 -12.33
CA SER A 51 -0.16 -11.84 -13.32
C SER A 51 -0.10 -13.23 -12.67
N ARG A 52 0.60 -13.35 -11.55
CA ARG A 52 0.76 -14.65 -10.88
C ARG A 52 -0.53 -15.22 -10.30
N ILE A 53 -1.35 -14.39 -9.66
CA ILE A 53 -2.64 -14.87 -9.11
C ILE A 53 -3.63 -15.28 -10.20
N ASP A 54 -3.59 -14.68 -11.38
CA ASP A 54 -4.46 -15.04 -12.49
C ASP A 54 -4.04 -16.34 -13.17
N GLU A 55 -2.73 -16.57 -13.31
CA GLU A 55 -2.16 -17.76 -13.98
C GLU A 55 -2.13 -18.99 -13.07
N ALA A 56 -1.97 -18.81 -11.77
CA ALA A 56 -1.89 -19.90 -10.80
C ALA A 56 -3.24 -20.57 -10.56
N ARG A 57 -3.24 -21.88 -10.23
CA ARG A 57 -4.42 -22.54 -9.65
C ARG A 57 -4.74 -21.96 -8.28
N ALA A 58 -6.01 -22.04 -7.84
CA ALA A 58 -6.48 -21.38 -6.60
C ALA A 58 -5.58 -21.61 -5.36
N PRO A 59 -5.14 -22.82 -5.00
CA PRO A 59 -4.25 -23.00 -3.83
C PRO A 59 -2.91 -22.30 -3.99
N ARG A 60 -2.33 -22.30 -5.21
CA ARG A 60 -1.07 -21.60 -5.48
C ARG A 60 -1.24 -20.08 -5.50
N ALA A 61 -2.37 -19.57 -5.99
CA ALA A 61 -2.67 -18.14 -5.94
C ALA A 61 -2.72 -17.62 -4.48
N ILE A 62 -3.27 -18.40 -3.56
CA ILE A 62 -3.23 -18.08 -2.11
C ILE A 62 -1.78 -18.11 -1.60
N GLY A 63 -0.97 -19.10 -1.99
CA GLY A 63 0.46 -19.15 -1.62
C GLY A 63 1.25 -17.94 -2.12
N VAL A 64 1.02 -17.51 -3.37
CA VAL A 64 1.57 -16.27 -3.94
C VAL A 64 1.14 -15.06 -3.11
N THR A 65 -0.15 -14.99 -2.74
CA THR A 65 -0.69 -13.86 -1.96
C THR A 65 -0.10 -13.81 -0.56
N LEU A 66 0.06 -14.96 0.10
CA LEU A 66 0.72 -15.03 1.41
C LEU A 66 2.17 -14.56 1.34
N SER A 67 2.92 -15.01 0.33
CA SER A 67 4.30 -14.57 0.13
C SER A 67 4.39 -13.08 -0.19
N PHE A 68 3.52 -12.58 -1.08
CA PHE A 68 3.43 -11.17 -1.44
C PHE A 68 3.10 -10.30 -0.22
N GLY A 69 2.04 -10.63 0.50
CA GLY A 69 1.59 -9.83 1.64
C GLY A 69 2.61 -9.83 2.77
N MET A 70 3.13 -11.01 3.16
CA MET A 70 4.12 -11.09 4.25
C MET A 70 5.40 -10.32 3.91
N SER A 71 5.91 -10.43 2.67
CA SER A 71 7.12 -9.72 2.25
C SER A 71 6.92 -8.21 2.10
N MET A 72 5.69 -7.75 1.86
CA MET A 72 5.34 -6.32 1.88
C MET A 72 5.16 -5.82 3.32
N TRP A 73 4.34 -6.52 4.11
CA TRP A 73 3.91 -6.01 5.42
C TRP A 73 5.00 -6.07 6.48
N LEU A 74 5.79 -7.15 6.54
CA LEU A 74 6.82 -7.28 7.58
C LEU A 74 7.80 -6.10 7.59
N PRO A 75 8.44 -5.71 6.48
CA PRO A 75 9.32 -4.56 6.50
C PRO A 75 8.58 -3.23 6.64
N LEU A 76 7.33 -3.12 6.17
CA LEU A 76 6.57 -1.87 6.22
C LEU A 76 6.15 -1.48 7.64
N ILE A 77 5.93 -2.45 8.51
CA ILE A 77 5.49 -2.24 9.89
C ILE A 77 6.51 -2.76 10.91
N ASP A 78 7.80 -2.65 10.60
CA ASP A 78 8.90 -3.09 11.45
C ASP A 78 9.03 -2.30 12.78
N TRP A 79 8.35 -1.16 12.87
CA TRP A 79 8.23 -0.34 14.07
C TRP A 79 7.27 -0.92 15.14
N ILE A 80 6.38 -1.85 14.79
CA ILE A 80 5.38 -2.44 15.70
C ILE A 80 6.00 -3.09 16.95
N PRO A 81 7.10 -3.86 16.85
CA PRO A 81 7.74 -4.42 18.04
C PRO A 81 8.16 -3.37 19.06
N MET A 82 8.59 -2.22 18.59
CA MET A 82 8.96 -1.10 19.48
C MET A 82 7.71 -0.48 20.11
N ALA A 83 6.65 -0.26 19.33
CA ALA A 83 5.42 0.36 19.82
C ALA A 83 4.62 -0.53 20.78
N VAL A 84 4.58 -1.86 20.55
CA VAL A 84 3.73 -2.81 21.31
C VAL A 84 4.55 -3.64 22.30
N GLY A 85 5.88 -3.66 22.17
CA GLY A 85 6.77 -4.43 23.05
C GLY A 85 6.88 -5.91 22.72
N THR A 86 6.30 -6.40 21.61
CA THR A 86 6.37 -7.81 21.22
C THR A 86 6.46 -8.04 19.72
N ARG A 87 7.35 -8.93 19.29
CA ARG A 87 7.45 -9.37 17.89
C ARG A 87 6.24 -10.19 17.44
N ALA A 88 5.53 -10.84 18.36
CA ALA A 88 4.33 -11.62 18.03
C ALA A 88 3.25 -10.71 17.44
N ALA A 89 3.02 -9.54 18.01
CA ALA A 89 2.05 -8.55 17.49
C ALA A 89 2.38 -8.12 16.06
N TRP A 90 3.65 -7.88 15.78
CA TRP A 90 4.14 -7.55 14.45
C TRP A 90 3.79 -8.63 13.40
N PHE A 91 4.12 -9.88 13.72
CA PHE A 91 3.85 -10.99 12.82
C PHE A 91 2.36 -11.23 12.61
N VAL A 92 1.57 -11.20 13.70
CA VAL A 92 0.11 -11.37 13.65
C VAL A 92 -0.53 -10.26 12.84
N LEU A 93 -0.14 -9.00 13.03
CA LEU A 93 -0.69 -7.89 12.27
C LEU A 93 -0.37 -8.00 10.78
N ALA A 94 0.88 -8.30 10.41
CA ALA A 94 1.28 -8.54 9.02
C ALA A 94 0.46 -9.67 8.39
N PHE A 95 0.24 -10.75 9.13
CA PHE A 95 -0.57 -11.89 8.68
C PHE A 95 -2.03 -11.52 8.50
N VAL A 96 -2.65 -10.80 9.46
CA VAL A 96 -4.05 -10.33 9.36
C VAL A 96 -4.22 -9.42 8.14
N GLN A 97 -3.30 -8.48 7.92
CA GLN A 97 -3.35 -7.63 6.71
C GLN A 97 -3.25 -8.46 5.43
N THR A 98 -2.43 -9.51 5.44
CA THR A 98 -2.30 -10.44 4.31
C THR A 98 -3.58 -11.24 4.07
N LEU A 99 -4.35 -11.59 5.10
CA LEU A 99 -5.64 -12.27 4.94
C LEU A 99 -6.68 -11.40 4.20
N PHE A 100 -6.67 -10.08 4.37
CA PHE A 100 -7.50 -9.19 3.55
C PHE A 100 -7.14 -9.28 2.07
N LEU A 101 -5.84 -9.39 1.74
CA LEU A 101 -5.40 -9.62 0.36
C LEU A 101 -5.84 -11.00 -0.15
N CYS A 102 -5.79 -12.03 0.68
CA CYS A 102 -6.30 -13.36 0.32
C CYS A 102 -7.81 -13.31 0.03
N ALA A 103 -8.58 -12.59 0.85
CA ALA A 103 -10.01 -12.39 0.61
C ALA A 103 -10.27 -11.67 -0.71
N TRP A 104 -9.49 -10.63 -1.02
CA TRP A 104 -9.55 -9.95 -2.31
C TRP A 104 -9.25 -10.90 -3.48
N VAL A 105 -8.19 -11.71 -3.38
CA VAL A 105 -7.84 -12.68 -4.42
C VAL A 105 -8.95 -13.71 -4.64
N VAL A 106 -9.54 -14.23 -3.57
CA VAL A 106 -10.70 -15.14 -3.68
C VAL A 106 -11.86 -14.46 -4.41
N PHE A 107 -12.17 -13.22 -4.04
CA PHE A 107 -13.24 -12.44 -4.66
C PHE A 107 -13.01 -12.20 -6.15
N VAL A 108 -11.83 -11.70 -6.56
CA VAL A 108 -11.56 -11.41 -7.98
C VAL A 108 -11.51 -12.69 -8.82
N ARG A 109 -11.07 -13.79 -8.26
CA ARG A 109 -11.09 -15.10 -8.93
C ARG A 109 -12.52 -15.64 -9.08
N TRP A 110 -13.37 -15.45 -8.10
CA TRP A 110 -14.78 -15.82 -8.19
C TRP A 110 -15.48 -14.98 -9.27
N THR A 111 -15.26 -13.68 -9.29
CA THR A 111 -15.87 -12.79 -10.29
C THR A 111 -15.34 -13.01 -11.70
N SER A 112 -14.13 -13.57 -11.88
CA SER A 112 -13.61 -13.94 -13.20
C SER A 112 -14.44 -15.02 -13.92
N LEU A 113 -15.30 -15.75 -13.18
CA LEU A 113 -16.27 -16.69 -13.75
C LEU A 113 -17.44 -15.98 -14.43
N TRP A 114 -17.68 -14.72 -14.15
CA TRP A 114 -18.79 -13.95 -14.69
C TRP A 114 -18.50 -13.51 -16.13
N ARG A 115 -19.49 -13.65 -17.01
CA ARG A 115 -19.35 -13.21 -18.40
C ARG A 115 -19.05 -11.71 -18.53
N ALA A 116 -19.68 -10.88 -17.67
CA ALA A 116 -19.48 -9.44 -17.64
C ALA A 116 -18.02 -9.03 -17.31
N ALA A 117 -17.31 -9.84 -16.52
CA ALA A 117 -15.92 -9.58 -16.12
C ALA A 117 -14.87 -9.99 -17.18
N ARG A 118 -15.28 -10.51 -18.33
CA ARG A 118 -14.36 -11.03 -19.37
C ARG A 118 -13.71 -9.94 -20.20
N SER A 119 -14.34 -8.75 -20.32
CA SER A 119 -13.72 -7.66 -21.06
C SER A 119 -12.53 -7.09 -20.28
N PRO A 120 -11.45 -6.64 -20.95
CA PRO A 120 -10.27 -6.06 -20.30
C PRO A 120 -10.61 -4.90 -19.37
N LEU A 121 -11.50 -4.03 -19.80
CA LEU A 121 -11.91 -2.85 -19.04
C LEU A 121 -12.72 -3.24 -17.81
N ALA A 122 -13.71 -4.14 -17.97
CA ALA A 122 -14.53 -4.60 -16.85
C ALA A 122 -13.67 -5.30 -15.78
N GLN A 123 -12.69 -6.11 -16.19
CA GLN A 123 -11.77 -6.74 -15.24
C GLN A 123 -10.91 -5.71 -14.53
N ALA A 124 -10.37 -4.71 -15.24
CA ALA A 124 -9.55 -3.67 -14.65
C ALA A 124 -10.36 -2.84 -13.62
N LEU A 125 -11.59 -2.47 -13.96
CA LEU A 125 -12.50 -1.77 -13.05
C LEU A 125 -12.85 -2.62 -11.82
N LEU A 126 -13.17 -3.89 -12.04
CA LEU A 126 -13.52 -4.80 -10.96
C LEU A 126 -12.38 -4.97 -9.97
N TYR A 127 -11.15 -5.18 -10.46
CA TYR A 127 -9.96 -5.32 -9.61
C TYR A 127 -9.68 -4.03 -8.85
N ALA A 128 -9.76 -2.89 -9.51
CA ALA A 128 -9.52 -1.57 -8.93
C ALA A 128 -10.54 -1.23 -7.83
N ILE A 129 -11.84 -1.36 -8.13
CA ILE A 129 -12.93 -1.02 -7.19
C ILE A 129 -12.92 -1.98 -5.99
N SER A 130 -12.74 -3.28 -6.25
CA SER A 130 -12.71 -4.27 -5.16
C SER A 130 -11.47 -4.11 -4.29
N TRP A 131 -10.31 -3.73 -4.84
CA TRP A 131 -9.13 -3.40 -4.05
C TRP A 131 -9.39 -2.20 -3.13
N ALA A 132 -9.92 -1.10 -3.68
CA ALA A 132 -10.27 0.08 -2.90
C ALA A 132 -11.29 -0.26 -1.80
N GLY A 133 -12.25 -1.16 -2.09
CA GLY A 133 -13.21 -1.65 -1.10
C GLY A 133 -12.57 -2.43 0.03
N VAL A 134 -11.64 -3.34 -0.28
CA VAL A 134 -10.89 -4.11 0.75
C VAL A 134 -9.96 -3.20 1.53
N ASP A 135 -9.29 -2.26 0.87
CA ASP A 135 -8.44 -1.26 1.50
C ASP A 135 -9.24 -0.38 2.49
N ALA A 136 -10.41 0.07 2.09
CA ALA A 136 -11.33 0.80 2.95
C ALA A 136 -11.87 -0.04 4.12
N ALA A 137 -12.15 -1.33 3.91
CA ALA A 137 -12.62 -2.23 4.95
C ALA A 137 -11.55 -2.47 6.02
N ARG A 138 -10.32 -2.84 5.63
CA ARG A 138 -9.21 -3.10 6.57
C ARG A 138 -8.78 -1.84 7.33
N SER A 139 -9.01 -0.66 6.74
CA SER A 139 -8.71 0.63 7.36
C SER A 139 -9.70 1.02 8.46
N ARG A 140 -10.81 0.29 8.61
CA ARG A 140 -11.89 0.57 9.59
C ARG A 140 -12.24 -0.61 10.48
N TRP A 141 -11.89 -1.83 10.08
CA TRP A 141 -12.25 -3.06 10.78
C TRP A 141 -11.11 -4.09 10.73
N PRO A 142 -10.89 -4.89 11.79
CA PRO A 142 -11.50 -4.85 13.13
C PRO A 142 -10.89 -3.76 14.02
N TRP A 143 -11.50 -3.51 15.20
CA TRP A 143 -10.98 -2.61 16.26
C TRP A 143 -10.47 -1.24 15.76
N SER A 144 -11.23 -0.54 14.96
CA SER A 144 -10.89 0.72 14.30
C SER A 144 -10.01 0.57 13.06
N GLY A 145 -9.62 -0.65 12.70
CA GLY A 145 -8.86 -0.94 11.51
C GLY A 145 -7.37 -0.60 11.61
N PHE A 146 -6.68 -0.79 10.48
CA PHE A 146 -5.27 -0.44 10.34
C PHE A 146 -5.04 0.22 8.97
N PRO A 147 -5.17 1.56 8.87
CA PRO A 147 -5.11 2.30 7.60
C PRO A 147 -3.71 2.40 6.99
N TRP A 148 -2.70 1.80 7.60
CA TRP A 148 -1.32 1.78 7.11
C TRP A 148 -1.19 1.04 5.78
N GLY A 149 -0.20 1.38 4.97
CA GLY A 149 0.17 0.59 3.78
C GLY A 149 -0.86 0.62 2.63
N SER A 150 -1.74 1.62 2.56
CA SER A 150 -2.54 1.86 1.35
C SER A 150 -1.62 2.22 0.17
N VAL A 151 -1.86 1.61 -0.99
CA VAL A 151 -1.10 1.91 -2.21
C VAL A 151 -1.30 3.34 -2.73
N ALA A 152 -2.24 4.08 -2.13
CA ALA A 152 -2.43 5.51 -2.38
C ALA A 152 -1.35 6.37 -1.69
N LEU A 153 -0.81 5.94 -0.54
CA LEU A 153 0.13 6.73 0.24
C LEU A 153 1.43 7.06 -0.51
N PRO A 154 2.07 6.11 -1.20
CA PRO A 154 3.26 6.41 -2.00
C PRO A 154 3.00 7.38 -3.15
N GLN A 155 1.72 7.60 -3.53
CA GLN A 155 1.37 8.43 -4.68
C GLN A 155 1.33 9.92 -4.36
N VAL A 156 1.64 10.35 -3.14
CA VAL A 156 1.67 11.76 -2.75
C VAL A 156 2.63 12.58 -3.63
N ASP A 157 3.77 12.00 -4.01
CA ASP A 157 4.77 12.62 -4.87
C ASP A 157 4.60 12.26 -6.36
N SER A 158 3.51 11.59 -6.72
CA SER A 158 3.23 11.17 -8.10
C SER A 158 2.11 12.01 -8.73
N PRO A 159 2.02 12.04 -10.07
CA PRO A 159 0.87 12.63 -10.75
C PRO A 159 -0.48 12.08 -10.29
N LEU A 160 -0.53 10.82 -9.85
CA LEU A 160 -1.76 10.18 -9.35
C LEU A 160 -2.25 10.79 -8.04
N GLY A 161 -1.37 11.44 -7.26
CA GLY A 161 -1.74 12.16 -6.06
C GLY A 161 -2.77 13.28 -6.31
N HIS A 162 -2.76 13.87 -7.51
CA HIS A 162 -3.74 14.89 -7.93
C HIS A 162 -5.18 14.36 -8.00
N LEU A 163 -5.41 13.04 -7.94
CA LEU A 163 -6.75 12.47 -7.83
C LEU A 163 -7.31 12.54 -6.40
N ALA A 164 -6.47 12.78 -5.39
CA ALA A 164 -6.90 12.77 -3.99
C ALA A 164 -7.98 13.82 -3.66
N PRO A 165 -7.94 15.06 -4.14
CA PRO A 165 -9.02 16.02 -3.93
C PRO A 165 -10.35 15.61 -4.58
N VAL A 166 -10.31 14.76 -5.61
CA VAL A 166 -11.51 14.32 -6.37
C VAL A 166 -12.22 13.16 -5.68
N GLY A 167 -11.48 12.16 -5.21
CA GLY A 167 -12.09 10.93 -4.68
C GLY A 167 -11.31 10.28 -3.53
N GLY A 168 -10.44 11.04 -2.87
CA GLY A 168 -9.67 10.58 -1.72
C GLY A 168 -8.67 9.48 -2.07
N THR A 169 -8.13 8.87 -1.03
CA THR A 169 -7.19 7.75 -1.15
C THR A 169 -7.78 6.54 -1.88
N SER A 170 -9.09 6.35 -1.81
CA SER A 170 -9.76 5.24 -2.49
C SER A 170 -9.69 5.35 -4.01
N LEU A 171 -9.86 6.56 -4.57
CA LEU A 171 -9.73 6.79 -6.01
C LEU A 171 -8.28 6.61 -6.46
N VAL A 172 -7.32 7.14 -5.69
CA VAL A 172 -5.89 6.98 -5.98
C VAL A 172 -5.50 5.49 -5.98
N ALA A 173 -5.88 4.74 -4.94
CA ALA A 173 -5.61 3.30 -4.87
C ALA A 173 -6.25 2.54 -6.03
N ALA A 174 -7.51 2.85 -6.36
CA ALA A 174 -8.19 2.26 -7.52
C ALA A 174 -7.46 2.55 -8.83
N ALA A 175 -6.99 3.79 -9.03
CA ALA A 175 -6.24 4.18 -10.23
C ALA A 175 -4.93 3.39 -10.36
N VAL A 176 -4.16 3.24 -9.28
CA VAL A 176 -2.92 2.45 -9.27
C VAL A 176 -3.20 1.01 -9.70
N VAL A 177 -4.20 0.36 -9.10
CA VAL A 177 -4.55 -1.04 -9.43
C VAL A 177 -5.09 -1.15 -10.86
N PHE A 178 -5.93 -0.21 -11.30
CA PHE A 178 -6.45 -0.16 -12.65
C PHE A 178 -5.32 -0.13 -13.69
N ILE A 179 -4.35 0.78 -13.50
CA ILE A 179 -3.18 0.94 -14.35
C ILE A 179 -2.31 -0.33 -14.33
N ALA A 180 -2.13 -0.96 -13.16
CA ALA A 180 -1.39 -2.21 -13.02
C ALA A 180 -2.04 -3.35 -13.83
N VAL A 181 -3.38 -3.45 -13.84
CA VAL A 181 -4.09 -4.43 -14.66
C VAL A 181 -3.91 -4.16 -16.16
N LEU A 182 -3.96 -2.90 -16.59
CA LEU A 182 -3.70 -2.53 -18.00
C LEU A 182 -2.26 -2.89 -18.40
N LEU A 183 -1.28 -2.56 -17.55
CA LEU A 183 0.12 -2.90 -17.77
C LEU A 183 0.32 -4.41 -17.88
N ARG A 184 -0.22 -5.19 -16.94
CA ARG A 184 -0.17 -6.66 -17.01
C ARG A 184 -0.71 -7.17 -18.33
N ARG A 185 -1.86 -6.66 -18.78
CA ARG A 185 -2.49 -7.09 -20.04
C ARG A 185 -1.68 -6.71 -21.29
N SER A 186 -0.99 -5.58 -21.25
CA SER A 186 -0.09 -5.20 -22.35
C SER A 186 1.11 -6.13 -22.44
N CYS A 187 1.59 -6.66 -21.31
CA CYS A 187 2.74 -7.56 -21.21
C CYS A 187 2.38 -9.05 -21.31
N ALA A 188 1.10 -9.43 -21.29
CA ALA A 188 0.67 -10.83 -21.32
C ALA A 188 1.26 -11.58 -22.54
N GLY A 189 1.91 -12.71 -22.24
CA GLY A 189 2.82 -13.42 -23.14
C GLY A 189 2.23 -13.91 -24.46
N ARG A 190 3.15 -14.30 -25.36
CA ARG A 190 2.89 -14.79 -26.71
C ARG A 190 2.43 -16.25 -26.78
N ASP A 191 2.24 -16.94 -25.64
CA ASP A 191 2.16 -18.40 -25.55
C ASP A 191 0.76 -19.01 -25.73
N GLY A 192 -0.19 -18.23 -26.21
CA GLY A 192 -1.46 -18.76 -26.70
C GLY A 192 -1.83 -18.09 -28.01
N ALA A 193 -2.39 -18.83 -28.96
CA ALA A 193 -2.87 -18.35 -30.25
C ALA A 193 -3.88 -17.19 -30.07
N VAL A 194 -3.35 -15.99 -29.79
CA VAL A 194 -4.13 -14.77 -29.74
C VAL A 194 -4.45 -14.38 -31.16
N ALA A 195 -5.73 -14.33 -31.50
CA ALA A 195 -6.19 -13.89 -32.79
C ALA A 195 -5.52 -12.58 -33.21
N PRO A 196 -5.16 -12.41 -34.50
CA PRO A 196 -4.40 -11.24 -34.98
C PRO A 196 -4.99 -9.88 -34.60
N GLU A 197 -6.30 -9.82 -34.46
CA GLU A 197 -7.08 -8.64 -34.05
C GLU A 197 -6.70 -8.07 -32.68
N HIS A 198 -6.15 -8.87 -31.77
CA HIS A 198 -5.73 -8.40 -30.45
C HIS A 198 -4.27 -7.90 -30.37
N ARG A 199 -3.48 -8.02 -31.46
CA ARG A 199 -2.09 -7.51 -31.50
C ARG A 199 -2.01 -5.99 -31.41
N PHE A 200 -2.97 -5.28 -32.02
CA PHE A 200 -3.04 -3.81 -32.00
C PHE A 200 -3.51 -3.23 -30.67
N SER A 201 -4.20 -4.02 -29.85
CA SER A 201 -4.71 -3.56 -28.54
C SER A 201 -3.62 -3.43 -27.46
N ARG A 202 -2.50 -4.18 -27.55
CA ARG A 202 -1.43 -4.17 -26.54
C ARG A 202 -0.69 -2.84 -26.42
N PRO A 203 -0.15 -2.25 -27.51
CA PRO A 203 0.48 -0.94 -27.44
C PRO A 203 -0.50 0.14 -27.02
N LEU A 204 -1.77 0.02 -27.39
CA LEU A 204 -2.82 0.93 -26.93
C LEU A 204 -3.05 0.82 -25.42
N LEU A 205 -3.07 -0.38 -24.86
CA LEU A 205 -3.18 -0.59 -23.41
C LEU A 205 -1.96 -0.04 -22.65
N ALA A 206 -0.76 -0.23 -23.17
CA ALA A 206 0.46 0.34 -22.61
C ALA A 206 0.43 1.88 -22.66
N LEU A 207 0.05 2.45 -23.80
CA LEU A 207 -0.10 3.89 -23.96
C LEU A 207 -1.18 4.44 -23.01
N SER A 208 -2.32 3.76 -22.92
CA SER A 208 -3.39 4.15 -21.98
C SER A 208 -2.91 4.13 -20.54
N ALA A 209 -2.13 3.11 -20.13
CA ALA A 209 -1.53 3.06 -18.82
C ALA A 209 -0.61 4.25 -18.55
N CYS A 210 0.27 4.61 -19.51
CA CYS A 210 1.16 5.77 -19.40
C CYS A 210 0.37 7.08 -19.31
N VAL A 211 -0.64 7.26 -20.17
CA VAL A 211 -1.48 8.47 -20.17
C VAL A 211 -2.21 8.61 -18.83
N LEU A 212 -2.77 7.51 -18.29
CA LEU A 212 -3.48 7.53 -17.01
C LEU A 212 -2.57 7.83 -15.82
N VAL A 213 -1.27 7.52 -15.90
CA VAL A 213 -0.30 7.94 -14.86
C VAL A 213 -0.08 9.46 -14.92
N VAL A 214 0.03 10.04 -16.10
CA VAL A 214 0.46 11.44 -16.28
C VAL A 214 -0.73 12.40 -16.30
N ALA A 215 -1.87 12.00 -16.86
CA ALA A 215 -3.03 12.88 -17.04
C ALA A 215 -3.53 13.57 -15.75
N PRO A 216 -3.51 12.94 -14.56
CA PRO A 216 -3.92 13.60 -13.34
C PRO A 216 -3.09 14.84 -12.97
N ALA A 217 -1.85 14.95 -13.44
CA ALA A 217 -1.03 16.15 -13.25
C ALA A 217 -1.66 17.43 -13.86
N ALA A 218 -2.61 17.27 -14.79
CA ALA A 218 -3.37 18.40 -15.35
C ALA A 218 -4.48 18.92 -14.41
N ILE A 219 -4.79 18.20 -13.32
CA ILE A 219 -5.74 18.65 -12.31
C ILE A 219 -5.05 19.73 -11.46
N PRO A 220 -5.55 20.97 -11.47
CA PRO A 220 -4.95 22.03 -10.67
C PRO A 220 -5.13 21.75 -9.19
N LEU A 221 -4.04 21.83 -8.44
CA LEU A 221 -4.07 21.84 -6.98
C LEU A 221 -3.97 23.29 -6.53
N SER A 222 -4.97 23.80 -5.82
CA SER A 222 -4.89 25.13 -5.22
C SER A 222 -3.91 25.08 -4.04
N ASN A 223 -2.87 25.92 -4.11
CA ASN A 223 -1.93 26.16 -3.03
C ASN A 223 -2.11 27.56 -2.44
N GLU A 224 -3.17 28.26 -2.83
CA GLU A 224 -3.45 29.60 -2.34
C GLU A 224 -4.04 29.53 -0.93
N ALA A 225 -3.51 30.36 -0.04
CA ALA A 225 -4.05 30.49 1.31
C ALA A 225 -5.35 31.31 1.25
N GLU A 226 -6.49 30.72 1.59
CA GLU A 226 -7.80 31.35 1.52
C GLU A 226 -8.00 32.40 2.62
N ALA A 227 -7.39 32.22 3.80
CA ALA A 227 -7.59 33.04 4.98
C ALA A 227 -6.28 33.48 5.66
N GLY A 228 -5.16 33.49 4.93
CA GLY A 228 -3.85 33.84 5.47
C GLY A 228 -3.01 32.62 5.89
N THR A 229 -1.96 32.86 6.65
CA THR A 229 -1.00 31.83 7.11
C THR A 229 -0.97 31.77 8.61
N VAL A 230 -0.91 30.55 9.16
CA VAL A 230 -0.73 30.28 10.60
C VAL A 230 0.65 29.61 10.78
N ARG A 231 1.44 30.17 11.69
CA ARG A 231 2.73 29.56 12.05
C ARG A 231 2.51 28.55 13.18
N VAL A 232 2.73 27.29 12.86
CA VAL A 232 2.53 26.18 13.79
C VAL A 232 3.87 25.64 14.27
N GLY A 233 4.05 25.59 15.59
CA GLY A 233 5.13 24.87 16.24
C GLY A 233 4.69 23.44 16.59
N VAL A 234 5.30 22.43 15.97
CA VAL A 234 5.02 21.04 16.32
C VAL A 234 6.05 20.57 17.34
N VAL A 235 5.57 20.11 18.49
CA VAL A 235 6.42 19.66 19.59
C VAL A 235 6.24 18.16 19.79
N GLN A 236 7.35 17.43 19.79
CA GLN A 236 7.42 16.00 20.09
C GLN A 236 8.32 15.78 21.29
N GLY A 237 7.77 15.33 22.40
CA GLY A 237 8.52 14.85 23.56
C GLY A 237 9.04 13.44 23.31
N ASP A 238 10.21 13.13 23.87
CA ASP A 238 10.76 11.78 23.82
C ASP A 238 10.03 10.84 24.80
N ILE A 239 9.97 9.54 24.44
CA ILE A 239 9.45 8.46 25.26
C ILE A 239 10.61 7.50 25.53
N ALA A 240 11.09 7.47 26.78
CA ALA A 240 12.31 6.74 27.16
C ALA A 240 12.16 5.21 27.05
N LEU A 241 10.94 4.67 27.15
CA LEU A 241 10.69 3.24 27.20
C LEU A 241 9.65 2.81 26.14
N PRO A 242 9.85 1.67 25.46
CA PRO A 242 8.94 1.20 24.41
C PRO A 242 7.64 0.62 24.99
N GLY A 243 6.57 0.70 24.19
CA GLY A 243 5.30 0.04 24.44
C GLY A 243 4.63 0.46 25.76
N ALA A 244 4.02 -0.50 26.45
CA ALA A 244 3.32 -0.24 27.71
C ALA A 244 4.23 0.28 28.84
N GLN A 245 5.53 0.09 28.75
CA GLN A 245 6.50 0.61 29.72
C GLN A 245 6.64 2.14 29.65
N ALA A 246 6.26 2.77 28.54
CA ALA A 246 6.21 4.22 28.40
C ALA A 246 5.34 4.90 29.49
N TYR A 247 4.35 4.17 29.99
CA TYR A 247 3.43 4.66 31.03
C TYR A 247 3.87 4.29 32.46
N SER A 248 5.03 3.66 32.64
CA SER A 248 5.54 3.28 33.97
C SER A 248 6.05 4.46 34.80
N HIS A 249 6.31 5.61 34.16
CA HIS A 249 6.75 6.85 34.81
C HIS A 249 5.71 7.96 34.59
N PRO A 250 4.70 8.09 35.48
CA PRO A 250 3.66 9.10 35.35
C PRO A 250 4.21 10.52 35.21
N GLY A 251 3.70 11.27 34.24
CA GLY A 251 4.12 12.65 34.00
C GLY A 251 5.42 12.83 33.22
N GLU A 252 6.15 11.75 32.86
CA GLU A 252 7.41 11.86 32.13
C GLU A 252 7.18 12.38 30.70
N VAL A 253 6.23 11.83 29.98
CA VAL A 253 5.91 12.23 28.61
C VAL A 253 5.43 13.68 28.58
N THR A 254 4.53 14.04 29.47
CA THR A 254 4.06 15.42 29.64
C THR A 254 5.23 16.36 29.98
N GLY A 255 6.11 15.96 30.89
CA GLY A 255 7.30 16.73 31.26
C GLY A 255 8.26 16.95 30.10
N ASN A 256 8.46 15.92 29.26
CA ASN A 256 9.28 16.00 28.06
C ASN A 256 8.70 16.98 27.03
N ASN A 257 7.40 16.92 26.79
CA ASN A 257 6.71 17.85 25.89
C ASN A 257 6.74 19.29 26.43
N LEU A 258 6.59 19.50 27.74
CA LEU A 258 6.75 20.82 28.35
C LEU A 258 8.16 21.39 28.20
N ARG A 259 9.20 20.56 28.40
CA ARG A 259 10.60 20.98 28.18
C ARG A 259 10.85 21.36 26.71
N ALA A 260 10.39 20.54 25.77
CA ALA A 260 10.54 20.82 24.35
C ALA A 260 9.76 22.07 23.92
N SER A 261 8.55 22.30 24.48
CA SER A 261 7.79 23.54 24.24
C SER A 261 8.49 24.78 24.76
N ARG A 262 9.11 24.69 25.94
CA ARG A 262 9.88 25.82 26.50
C ARG A 262 11.13 26.11 25.67
N ALA A 263 11.82 25.07 25.17
CA ALA A 263 12.97 25.23 24.28
C ALA A 263 12.55 25.90 22.96
N LEU A 264 11.43 25.48 22.38
CA LEU A 264 10.87 26.10 21.18
C LEU A 264 10.51 27.57 21.41
N ALA A 265 9.87 27.90 22.54
CA ALA A 265 9.51 29.28 22.88
C ALA A 265 10.74 30.18 23.14
N ALA A 266 11.86 29.60 23.55
CA ALA A 266 13.11 30.31 23.81
C ALA A 266 14.05 30.36 22.58
N ASP A 267 13.64 29.82 21.43
CA ASP A 267 14.48 29.78 20.22
C ASP A 267 14.67 31.20 19.66
N PRO A 268 15.91 31.71 19.60
CA PRO A 268 16.21 33.03 19.05
C PRO A 268 15.73 33.23 17.60
N ALA A 269 15.63 32.16 16.81
CA ALA A 269 15.16 32.22 15.45
C ALA A 269 13.67 32.56 15.31
N LEU A 270 12.92 32.50 16.42
CA LEU A 270 11.48 32.77 16.47
C LEU A 270 11.13 34.14 17.04
N VAL A 271 12.13 34.93 17.49
CA VAL A 271 11.88 36.25 18.12
C VAL A 271 11.08 37.19 17.19
N ASP A 272 11.45 37.23 15.89
CA ASP A 272 10.77 38.04 14.88
C ASP A 272 9.62 37.29 14.16
N LYS A 273 9.40 36.05 14.55
CA LYS A 273 8.44 35.14 13.89
C LYS A 273 7.68 34.32 14.92
N PRO A 274 6.79 34.93 15.71
CA PRO A 274 6.09 34.25 16.77
C PRO A 274 5.27 33.07 16.24
N ILE A 275 5.17 32.03 17.06
CA ILE A 275 4.31 30.88 16.79
C ILE A 275 2.87 31.25 17.22
N ASP A 276 1.92 31.03 16.29
CA ASP A 276 0.49 31.28 16.55
C ASP A 276 -0.15 30.11 17.32
N VAL A 277 0.27 28.89 17.04
CA VAL A 277 -0.26 27.64 17.66
C VAL A 277 0.87 26.66 17.92
N ALA A 278 0.92 26.11 19.13
CA ALA A 278 1.77 24.97 19.46
C ALA A 278 0.93 23.68 19.49
N LEU A 279 1.36 22.65 18.75
CA LEU A 279 0.70 21.36 18.69
C LEU A 279 1.56 20.28 19.35
N TRP A 280 0.93 19.50 20.21
CA TRP A 280 1.49 18.26 20.74
C TRP A 280 0.89 17.07 20.01
N GLY A 281 1.69 16.03 19.79
CA GLY A 281 1.23 14.80 19.17
C GLY A 281 0.24 14.01 20.05
N GLU A 282 -0.41 13.01 19.48
CA GLU A 282 -1.25 12.08 20.22
C GLU A 282 -0.46 11.37 21.32
N GLY A 283 -1.06 11.17 22.51
CA GLY A 283 -0.40 10.52 23.63
C GLY A 283 0.63 11.39 24.36
N SER A 284 0.69 12.70 24.08
CA SER A 284 1.65 13.62 24.69
C SER A 284 1.37 13.98 26.14
N VAL A 285 0.19 13.61 26.67
CA VAL A 285 -0.22 13.83 28.07
C VAL A 285 -0.45 12.47 28.71
N ASP A 286 0.34 12.17 29.71
CA ASP A 286 0.21 11.00 30.58
C ASP A 286 -0.30 11.41 31.97
N ARG A 287 -1.00 10.51 32.64
CA ARG A 287 -1.55 10.72 34.00
C ARG A 287 -0.73 9.98 35.04
#